data_2344c8a947088f2c22540d885a4653cb
#
_entry.id   2344c8a947088f2c22540d885a4653cb
#
_cell.length_a   1.000
_cell.length_b   1.000
_cell.length_c   1.000
_cell.angle_alpha   90.00
_cell.angle_beta   90.00
_cell.angle_gamma   90.00
#
_symmetry.space_group_name_H-M   'P 1'
#
loop_
_entity.id
_entity.type
_entity.pdbx_description
1 polymer ?
#
loop_
_entity_poly.entity_id
_entity_poly.type
_entity_poly.pdbx_seq_one_letter_code
_entity_poly.pdbx_strand_id
1 'polypeptide(L)'
;MYTNHYGTVEYPFHATFYHLGVDQSKPLDQQVEEKIISFETDCDVDDKNTGLNNDLITLYFPFDPEKEKIQVILGETMEVDTYGLVQTGRVLGVRPSQLGGVKVMCKRI
;
A
#
# COMPACT_ATOMS: atom_id res chain seq x y z
N MET A 1 18.04 -1.92 22.77
CA MET A 1 16.89 -1.24 22.15
C MET A 1 17.25 -0.83 20.74
N TYR A 2 16.41 -1.15 19.83
CA TYR A 2 16.58 -0.67 18.49
C TYR A 2 15.91 0.66 18.30
N THR A 3 16.38 1.43 17.35
CA THR A 3 15.73 2.69 16.99
C THR A 3 14.73 2.46 15.88
N ASN A 4 13.70 3.29 15.87
CA ASN A 4 12.66 3.19 14.87
C ASN A 4 13.10 3.90 13.60
N HIS A 5 13.33 3.14 12.56
CA HIS A 5 13.73 3.65 11.27
C HIS A 5 12.83 3.07 10.21
N TYR A 6 12.31 3.93 9.35
CA TYR A 6 11.53 3.48 8.22
C TYR A 6 12.41 2.76 7.23
N GLY A 7 11.87 1.71 6.64
CA GLY A 7 12.62 0.87 5.75
C GLY A 7 13.68 0.04 6.45
N THR A 8 13.57 -0.12 7.77
CA THR A 8 14.52 -0.86 8.58
C THR A 8 13.82 -1.94 9.38
N VAL A 9 13.86 -1.87 10.72
CA VAL A 9 13.36 -2.95 11.57
C VAL A 9 11.84 -2.98 11.62
N GLU A 10 11.19 -1.81 11.77
CA GLU A 10 9.74 -1.75 11.95
C GLU A 10 8.97 -1.68 10.64
N TYR A 11 9.52 -0.95 9.65
CA TYR A 11 8.85 -0.73 8.38
C TYR A 11 9.81 -1.07 7.25
N PRO A 12 10.12 -2.38 7.09
CA PRO A 12 11.18 -2.80 6.18
C PRO A 12 10.78 -2.83 4.72
N PHE A 13 9.51 -2.65 4.42
CA PHE A 13 8.99 -2.79 3.08
C PHE A 13 8.46 -1.46 2.56
N HIS A 14 8.32 -1.35 1.25
CA HIS A 14 7.77 -0.16 0.62
C HIS A 14 6.55 -0.55 -0.19
N ALA A 15 5.45 0.18 0.02
CA ALA A 15 4.19 -0.05 -0.68
C ALA A 15 3.81 1.14 -1.54
N THR A 16 3.24 0.84 -2.69
CA THR A 16 2.74 1.82 -3.65
C THR A 16 1.26 1.54 -3.91
N PHE A 17 0.44 2.58 -3.80
CA PHE A 17 -0.99 2.50 -4.06
C PHE A 17 -1.29 3.30 -5.32
N TYR A 18 -1.96 2.67 -6.27
CA TYR A 18 -2.21 3.28 -7.56
C TYR A 18 -3.52 2.79 -8.18
N HIS A 19 -3.96 3.49 -9.20
CA HIS A 19 -5.01 3.04 -10.10
C HIS A 19 -4.57 3.24 -11.54
N LEU A 20 -5.24 2.57 -12.46
CA LEU A 20 -4.98 2.75 -13.88
C LEU A 20 -5.86 3.88 -14.38
N GLY A 21 -5.26 4.79 -15.12
CA GLY A 21 -5.97 5.92 -15.68
C GLY A 21 -5.37 6.34 -17.00
N VAL A 22 -6.00 7.31 -17.62
CA VAL A 22 -5.58 7.83 -18.92
C VAL A 22 -5.31 9.32 -18.78
N ASP A 23 -4.29 9.79 -19.48
CA ASP A 23 -4.00 11.23 -19.55
C ASP A 23 -5.02 11.91 -20.47
N GLN A 24 -5.95 12.62 -19.85
CA GLN A 24 -7.03 13.30 -20.58
C GLN A 24 -6.54 14.46 -21.45
N SER A 25 -5.32 14.95 -21.23
CA SER A 25 -4.75 16.03 -22.03
C SER A 25 -4.26 15.57 -23.39
N LYS A 26 -4.12 14.26 -23.60
CA LYS A 26 -3.67 13.71 -24.87
C LYS A 26 -4.85 13.42 -25.79
N PRO A 27 -4.65 13.45 -27.13
CA PRO A 27 -5.69 13.01 -28.07
C PRO A 27 -6.10 11.57 -27.81
N LEU A 28 -7.34 11.22 -28.17
CA LEU A 28 -7.89 9.90 -27.89
C LEU A 28 -7.05 8.76 -28.44
N ASP A 29 -6.47 8.94 -29.62
CA ASP A 29 -5.63 7.91 -30.24
C ASP A 29 -4.26 7.75 -29.58
N GLN A 30 -3.89 8.68 -28.68
CA GLN A 30 -2.63 8.63 -27.93
C GLN A 30 -2.86 8.35 -26.45
N GLN A 31 -4.11 8.13 -26.02
CA GLN A 31 -4.42 7.82 -24.66
C GLN A 31 -4.15 6.35 -24.39
N VAL A 32 -3.31 6.08 -23.41
CA VAL A 32 -3.02 4.71 -22.95
C VAL A 32 -3.20 4.67 -21.44
N GLU A 33 -3.58 3.52 -20.93
CA GLU A 33 -3.65 3.34 -19.50
C GLU A 33 -2.26 3.37 -18.90
N GLU A 34 -2.13 4.12 -17.81
CA GLU A 34 -0.88 4.20 -17.05
C GLU A 34 -1.18 4.17 -15.56
N LYS A 35 -0.17 3.84 -14.78
CA LYS A 35 -0.30 3.84 -13.32
C LYS A 35 -0.29 5.26 -12.81
N ILE A 36 -1.33 5.62 -12.08
CA ILE A 36 -1.42 6.91 -11.38
C ILE A 36 -1.27 6.61 -9.89
N ILE A 37 -0.14 7.00 -9.33
CA ILE A 37 0.20 6.70 -7.95
C ILE A 37 -0.50 7.71 -7.05
N SER A 38 -1.28 7.21 -6.09
CA SER A 38 -1.97 8.03 -5.11
C SER A 38 -1.16 8.21 -3.83
N PHE A 39 -0.43 7.18 -3.43
CA PHE A 39 0.26 7.18 -2.16
C PHE A 39 1.37 6.14 -2.15
N GLU A 40 2.48 6.48 -1.51
CA GLU A 40 3.59 5.57 -1.28
C GLU A 40 4.04 5.71 0.16
N THR A 41 4.43 4.62 0.77
CA THR A 41 4.93 4.65 2.15
C THR A 41 5.78 3.43 2.46
N ASP A 42 6.68 3.58 3.41
CA ASP A 42 7.30 2.44 4.04
C ASP A 42 6.29 1.80 4.98
N CYS A 43 6.33 0.48 5.07
CA CYS A 43 5.33 -0.26 5.83
C CYS A 43 5.88 -1.58 6.37
N ASP A 44 5.11 -2.16 7.27
CA ASP A 44 5.25 -3.55 7.66
C ASP A 44 4.11 -4.35 7.03
N VAL A 45 4.36 -5.62 6.78
CA VAL A 45 3.37 -6.53 6.19
C VAL A 45 3.08 -7.63 7.18
N ASP A 46 1.81 -7.86 7.46
CA ASP A 46 1.38 -9.00 8.25
C ASP A 46 1.25 -10.21 7.33
N ASP A 47 2.20 -11.10 7.42
CA ASP A 47 2.22 -12.36 6.67
C ASP A 47 1.76 -13.55 7.50
N LYS A 48 1.13 -13.29 8.64
CA LYS A 48 0.59 -14.37 9.49
C LYS A 48 -0.60 -15.08 8.87
N ASN A 49 -1.13 -14.54 7.79
CA ASN A 49 -2.17 -15.21 7.01
C ASN A 49 -1.58 -16.38 6.24
N THR A 50 -1.19 -17.38 6.97
CA THR A 50 -0.72 -18.63 6.40
C THR A 50 -1.85 -19.65 6.40
N GLY A 51 -1.77 -20.65 5.54
CA GLY A 51 -2.77 -21.69 5.47
C GLY A 51 -3.94 -21.33 4.57
N LEU A 52 -5.15 -21.55 5.05
CA LEU A 52 -6.34 -21.51 4.20
C LEU A 52 -6.76 -20.11 3.76
N ASN A 53 -6.34 -19.08 4.49
CA ASN A 53 -6.74 -17.69 4.22
C ASN A 53 -5.55 -16.79 3.91
N ASN A 54 -4.77 -17.18 2.92
CA ASN A 54 -3.62 -16.39 2.52
C ASN A 54 -3.95 -15.41 1.38
N ASP A 55 -5.21 -15.16 1.12
CA ASP A 55 -5.65 -14.23 0.09
C ASP A 55 -5.75 -12.78 0.59
N LEU A 56 -5.47 -12.54 1.85
CA LEU A 56 -5.44 -11.20 2.44
C LEU A 56 -4.01 -10.76 2.71
N ILE A 57 -3.73 -9.50 2.43
CA ILE A 57 -2.48 -8.85 2.77
C ILE A 57 -2.83 -7.65 3.63
N THR A 58 -2.22 -7.57 4.81
CA THR A 58 -2.44 -6.44 5.71
C THR A 58 -1.14 -5.65 5.83
N LEU A 59 -1.23 -4.35 5.60
CA LEU A 59 -0.10 -3.44 5.73
C LEU A 59 -0.29 -2.56 6.95
N TYR A 60 0.82 -2.23 7.60
CA TYR A 60 0.86 -1.30 8.73
C TYR A 60 1.90 -0.24 8.43
N PHE A 61 1.55 1.02 8.63
CA PHE A 61 2.50 2.10 8.51
C PHE A 61 2.17 3.22 9.50
N PRO A 62 3.15 4.06 9.85
CA PRO A 62 2.92 5.10 10.83
C PRO A 62 2.05 6.21 10.23
N PHE A 63 1.26 6.84 11.09
CA PHE A 63 0.57 8.06 10.72
C PHE A 63 1.59 9.20 10.70
N ASP A 64 1.65 9.91 9.59
CA ASP A 64 2.52 11.07 9.43
C ASP A 64 1.68 12.35 9.51
N PRO A 65 1.77 13.11 10.60
CA PRO A 65 0.96 14.31 10.74
C PRO A 65 1.34 15.43 9.76
N GLU A 66 2.51 15.36 9.14
CA GLU A 66 2.89 16.31 8.10
C GLU A 66 2.15 16.05 6.79
N LYS A 67 1.69 14.84 6.58
CA LYS A 67 0.80 14.51 5.48
C LYS A 67 -0.62 14.63 6.00
N GLU A 68 -1.26 15.73 5.72
CA GLU A 68 -2.52 16.12 6.34
C GLU A 68 -3.61 15.06 6.27
N LYS A 69 -3.52 14.11 5.35
CA LYS A 69 -4.48 13.02 5.25
C LYS A 69 -3.89 11.84 4.52
N ILE A 70 -4.39 10.68 4.86
CA ILE A 70 -4.04 9.45 4.20
C ILE A 70 -4.78 9.40 2.86
N GLN A 71 -4.03 9.17 1.79
CA GLN A 71 -4.59 9.20 0.45
C GLN A 71 -4.77 7.80 -0.14
N VAL A 72 -4.92 6.82 0.72
CA VAL A 72 -5.24 5.46 0.28
C VAL A 72 -6.73 5.38 -0.01
N ILE A 73 -7.07 4.97 -1.21
CA ILE A 73 -8.45 4.94 -1.69
C ILE A 73 -8.89 3.48 -1.82
N LEU A 74 -10.10 3.20 -1.35
CA LEU A 74 -10.68 1.86 -1.51
C LEU A 74 -10.77 1.49 -2.99
N GLY A 75 -10.44 0.25 -3.29
CA GLY A 75 -10.49 -0.27 -4.65
C GLY A 75 -9.22 -0.06 -5.46
N GLU A 76 -8.28 0.74 -4.96
CA GLU A 76 -6.99 0.89 -5.65
C GLU A 76 -6.15 -0.36 -5.54
N THR A 77 -5.17 -0.47 -6.43
CA THR A 77 -4.21 -1.56 -6.40
C THR A 77 -3.03 -1.18 -5.51
N MET A 78 -2.60 -2.12 -4.70
CA MET A 78 -1.43 -1.99 -3.85
C MET A 78 -0.35 -2.94 -4.35
N GLU A 79 0.88 -2.46 -4.44
CA GLU A 79 2.05 -3.30 -4.67
C GLU A 79 3.02 -3.09 -3.52
N VAL A 80 3.52 -4.18 -2.96
CA VAL A 80 4.53 -4.14 -1.92
C VAL A 80 5.63 -5.13 -2.27
N ASP A 81 6.87 -4.68 -2.15
CA ASP A 81 8.04 -5.52 -2.36
C ASP A 81 8.46 -6.09 -1.01
N THR A 82 8.37 -7.41 -0.88
CA THR A 82 8.78 -8.13 0.32
C THR A 82 9.98 -9.00 -0.03
N TYR A 83 11.17 -8.52 0.29
CA TYR A 83 12.43 -9.24 0.05
C TYR A 83 12.62 -9.66 -1.41
N GLY A 84 12.27 -8.77 -2.34
CA GLY A 84 12.41 -9.03 -3.77
C GLY A 84 11.21 -9.70 -4.41
N LEU A 85 10.23 -10.11 -3.63
CA LEU A 85 8.98 -10.66 -4.14
C LEU A 85 7.90 -9.60 -4.07
N VAL A 86 7.39 -9.17 -5.22
CA VAL A 86 6.33 -8.18 -5.28
C VAL A 86 4.99 -8.87 -5.04
N GLN A 87 4.27 -8.40 -4.03
CA GLN A 87 2.92 -8.86 -3.75
C GLN A 87 1.94 -7.76 -4.15
N THR A 88 0.83 -8.17 -4.75
CA THR A 88 -0.16 -7.24 -5.27
C THR A 88 -1.52 -7.54 -4.66
N GLY A 89 -2.24 -6.50 -4.27
CA GLY A 89 -3.56 -6.63 -3.69
C GLY A 89 -4.45 -5.46 -4.06
N ARG A 90 -5.74 -5.62 -3.78
CA ARG A 90 -6.73 -4.55 -3.95
C ARG A 90 -7.17 -4.07 -2.59
N VAL A 91 -7.18 -2.76 -2.39
CA VAL A 91 -7.51 -2.16 -1.10
C VAL A 91 -8.97 -2.41 -0.77
N LEU A 92 -9.22 -3.08 0.36
CA LEU A 92 -10.55 -3.35 0.89
C LEU A 92 -10.94 -2.42 2.01
N GLY A 93 -9.99 -1.97 2.82
CA GLY A 93 -10.28 -1.12 3.96
C GLY A 93 -9.05 -0.43 4.48
N VAL A 94 -9.28 0.72 5.09
CA VAL A 94 -8.25 1.53 5.74
C VAL A 94 -8.78 1.86 7.13
N ARG A 95 -8.00 1.55 8.16
CA ARG A 95 -8.42 1.74 9.54
C ARG A 95 -7.28 2.28 10.39
N PRO A 96 -7.58 3.00 11.47
CA PRO A 96 -6.54 3.33 12.43
C PRO A 96 -6.04 2.06 13.11
N SER A 97 -4.74 2.02 13.37
CA SER A 97 -4.12 0.96 14.14
C SER A 97 -4.18 1.30 15.63
N GLN A 98 -4.27 0.29 16.47
CA GLN A 98 -4.24 0.48 17.93
C GLN A 98 -2.92 1.08 18.42
N LEU A 99 -1.88 0.98 17.63
CA LEU A 99 -0.56 1.51 17.98
C LEU A 99 -0.31 2.91 17.44
N GLY A 100 -1.36 3.59 17.00
CA GLY A 100 -1.25 4.97 16.54
C GLY A 100 -0.87 5.13 15.08
N GLY A 101 -0.88 4.05 14.32
CA GLY A 101 -0.60 4.07 12.89
C GLY A 101 -1.84 3.79 12.05
N VAL A 102 -1.60 3.33 10.85
CA VAL A 102 -2.64 3.02 9.87
C VAL A 102 -2.52 1.56 9.46
N LYS A 103 -3.66 0.93 9.34
CA LYS A 103 -3.79 -0.45 8.88
C LYS A 103 -4.55 -0.47 7.58
N VAL A 104 -3.97 -1.04 6.54
CA VAL A 104 -4.61 -1.19 5.23
C VAL A 104 -4.79 -2.67 4.95
N MET A 105 -6.02 -3.05 4.68
CA MET A 105 -6.35 -4.44 4.36
C MET A 105 -6.58 -4.56 2.87
N CYS A 106 -5.90 -5.52 2.24
CA CYS A 106 -5.96 -5.75 0.80
C CYS A 106 -6.30 -7.20 0.51
N LYS A 107 -7.04 -7.41 -0.57
CA LYS A 107 -7.26 -8.75 -1.11
C LYS A 107 -6.20 -9.03 -2.16
N ARG A 108 -5.51 -10.14 -2.03
CA ARG A 108 -4.47 -10.55 -2.98
C ARG A 108 -5.07 -10.79 -4.37
N ILE A 109 -4.42 -10.27 -5.37
CA ILE A 109 -4.84 -10.46 -6.76
C ILE A 109 -3.74 -11.06 -7.61
#